data_bcec6ea5dc9140746c00fe6adb6e7c71
#
_entry.id   bcec6ea5dc9140746c00fe6adb6e7c71
#
_cell.length_a   1.000
_cell.length_b   1.000
_cell.length_c   1.000
_cell.angle_alpha   90.00
_cell.angle_beta   90.00
_cell.angle_gamma   90.00
#
_symmetry.space_group_name_H-M   'P 1'
#
loop_
_entity.id
_entity.type
_entity.pdbx_description
1 polymer ?
#
loop_
_entity_poly.entity_id
_entity_poly.type
_entity_poly.pdbx_seq_one_letter_code
_entity_poly.pdbx_strand_id
1 'polypeptide(L)'
;MRIVLMGNGPFAVPSFDAIHSSAREIACVVARPAAPSQGKGPPESPVIVWARQRGLPVHTPISINDADTVAWLSSLKADLLVVCDYGQILKPEALSAARLGGINLHGSLLPRHRGAAPVQWSVLAGDVFAGVSVIHMTPGLDAGPILTSASTRIQTDEDAGTLEARLSQLGVEPTLRGIEMLERHDHPASVPQDRSYATRAPRLKKSDGELHWNYPVRWLDRQIRGLQPWPGVFTHLELPDGKSLRVIVHRATPIESVEVPKFGQVGGLFLPADAASINLSWSDQAIAVIARDGVMVLESVQPSGKRAMSGSEFMRGYARHSGVRFRVPESPQPLLESMMALLTEPEGTE
;
A
#
# COMPACT_ATOMS: atom_id res chain seq x y z
N MET A 1 -4.53 -28.70 -14.80
CA MET A 1 -3.67 -27.57 -15.23
C MET A 1 -2.39 -27.58 -14.42
N ARG A 2 -1.25 -27.36 -15.07
CA ARG A 2 0.09 -27.24 -14.45
C ARG A 2 0.49 -25.78 -14.33
N ILE A 3 0.74 -25.28 -13.11
CA ILE A 3 0.85 -23.86 -12.78
C ILE A 3 2.24 -23.55 -12.21
N VAL A 4 2.81 -22.41 -12.58
CA VAL A 4 3.92 -21.78 -11.87
C VAL A 4 3.37 -20.58 -11.10
N LEU A 5 3.62 -20.52 -9.79
CA LEU A 5 3.26 -19.41 -8.92
C LEU A 5 4.43 -18.43 -8.80
N MET A 6 4.19 -17.14 -8.96
CA MET A 6 5.23 -16.12 -8.95
C MET A 6 4.86 -14.99 -7.99
N GLY A 7 5.60 -14.84 -6.88
CA GLY A 7 5.27 -13.82 -5.87
C GLY A 7 6.33 -13.66 -4.79
N ASN A 8 6.18 -12.63 -3.95
CA ASN A 8 7.11 -12.36 -2.85
C ASN A 8 6.40 -12.00 -1.53
N GLY A 9 5.45 -11.09 -1.58
CA GLY A 9 4.81 -10.52 -0.41
C GLY A 9 3.71 -11.39 0.20
N PRO A 10 3.19 -10.98 1.37
CA PRO A 10 2.13 -11.70 2.04
C PRO A 10 0.81 -11.67 1.27
N PHE A 11 0.60 -10.67 0.42
CA PHE A 11 -0.61 -10.50 -0.38
C PHE A 11 -0.90 -11.71 -1.29
N ALA A 12 0.14 -12.37 -1.81
CA ALA A 12 0.01 -13.53 -2.70
C ALA A 12 -0.40 -14.82 -1.96
N VAL A 13 -0.03 -14.94 -0.67
CA VAL A 13 -0.09 -16.21 0.07
C VAL A 13 -1.49 -16.82 0.12
N PRO A 14 -2.59 -16.10 0.43
CA PRO A 14 -3.92 -16.69 0.49
C PRO A 14 -4.38 -17.31 -0.83
N SER A 15 -4.15 -16.62 -1.95
CA SER A 15 -4.51 -17.12 -3.28
C SER A 15 -3.64 -18.32 -3.69
N PHE A 16 -2.35 -18.31 -3.38
CA PHE A 16 -1.44 -19.42 -3.65
C PHE A 16 -1.79 -20.66 -2.82
N ASP A 17 -2.19 -20.44 -1.56
CA ASP A 17 -2.65 -21.52 -0.68
C ASP A 17 -3.95 -22.16 -1.18
N ALA A 18 -4.88 -21.39 -1.66
CA ALA A 18 -6.11 -21.88 -2.26
C ALA A 18 -5.85 -22.64 -3.57
N ILE A 19 -4.91 -22.19 -4.42
CA ILE A 19 -4.50 -22.92 -5.61
C ILE A 19 -3.84 -24.25 -5.23
N HIS A 20 -2.95 -24.26 -4.24
CA HIS A 20 -2.30 -25.48 -3.74
C HIS A 20 -3.32 -26.48 -3.17
N SER A 21 -4.34 -26.02 -2.49
CA SER A 21 -5.41 -26.86 -1.94
C SER A 21 -6.39 -27.38 -2.98
N SER A 22 -6.29 -26.90 -4.22
CA SER A 22 -7.09 -27.39 -5.35
C SER A 22 -6.43 -28.61 -6.02
N ALA A 23 -7.13 -29.24 -6.95
CA ALA A 23 -6.60 -30.40 -7.71
C ALA A 23 -5.57 -30.00 -8.80
N ARG A 24 -4.98 -28.80 -8.73
CA ARG A 24 -4.02 -28.29 -9.72
C ARG A 24 -2.58 -28.62 -9.34
N GLU A 25 -1.77 -28.91 -10.33
CA GLU A 25 -0.35 -29.20 -10.13
C GLU A 25 0.46 -27.89 -10.07
N ILE A 26 1.19 -27.67 -8.97
CA ILE A 26 2.15 -26.57 -8.86
C ILE A 26 3.53 -27.10 -9.27
N ALA A 27 3.99 -26.64 -10.43
CA ALA A 27 5.29 -27.07 -10.98
C ALA A 27 6.46 -26.44 -10.20
N CYS A 28 6.34 -25.17 -9.82
CA CYS A 28 7.35 -24.42 -9.08
C CYS A 28 6.76 -23.14 -8.50
N VAL A 29 7.36 -22.66 -7.42
CA VAL A 29 7.15 -21.31 -6.89
C VAL A 29 8.37 -20.46 -7.22
N VAL A 30 8.15 -19.33 -7.89
CA VAL A 30 9.22 -18.40 -8.28
C VAL A 30 9.11 -17.15 -7.42
N ALA A 31 10.20 -16.77 -6.78
CA ALA A 31 10.29 -15.59 -5.95
C ALA A 31 11.59 -14.82 -6.25
N ARG A 32 11.69 -13.59 -5.78
CA ARG A 32 12.94 -12.84 -5.90
C ARG A 32 13.97 -13.33 -4.88
N PRO A 33 15.27 -13.35 -5.23
CA PRO A 33 16.31 -13.62 -4.24
C PRO A 33 16.28 -12.57 -3.13
N ALA A 34 16.66 -12.97 -1.92
CA ALA A 34 16.84 -12.03 -0.82
C ALA A 34 17.86 -10.96 -1.21
N ALA A 35 17.58 -9.70 -0.87
CA ALA A 35 18.53 -8.62 -1.11
C ALA A 35 19.83 -8.88 -0.31
N PRO A 36 21.01 -8.65 -0.89
CA PRO A 36 22.25 -8.71 -0.14
C PRO A 36 22.19 -7.75 1.06
N SER A 37 22.52 -8.22 2.25
CA SER A 37 22.54 -7.38 3.45
C SER A 37 23.87 -7.49 4.16
N GLN A 38 24.38 -6.37 4.64
CA GLN A 38 25.46 -6.33 5.62
C GLN A 38 24.82 -6.46 7.02
N GLY A 39 24.80 -7.67 7.60
CA GLY A 39 24.22 -7.95 8.92
C GLY A 39 23.07 -8.95 8.89
N LYS A 40 22.09 -8.82 9.81
CA LYS A 40 20.86 -9.60 9.78
C LYS A 40 20.10 -9.22 8.51
N GLY A 41 20.03 -10.14 7.54
CA GLY A 41 19.33 -9.95 6.28
C GLY A 41 17.86 -9.55 6.49
N PRO A 42 17.21 -8.97 5.44
CA PRO A 42 15.78 -8.79 5.48
C PRO A 42 15.09 -10.14 5.74
N PRO A 43 13.92 -10.15 6.38
CA PRO A 43 13.17 -11.38 6.58
C PRO A 43 12.94 -12.08 5.24
N GLU A 44 12.97 -13.40 5.25
CA GLU A 44 12.70 -14.20 4.06
C GLU A 44 11.31 -13.88 3.51
N SER A 45 11.16 -13.95 2.18
CA SER A 45 9.88 -13.73 1.52
C SER A 45 8.77 -14.63 2.11
N PRO A 46 7.60 -14.08 2.49
CA PRO A 46 6.45 -14.86 2.95
C PRO A 46 6.05 -15.99 1.99
N VAL A 47 6.17 -15.77 0.69
CA VAL A 47 5.89 -16.77 -0.34
C VAL A 47 6.91 -17.92 -0.29
N ILE A 48 8.21 -17.62 -0.08
CA ILE A 48 9.24 -18.68 0.05
C ILE A 48 8.99 -19.50 1.32
N VAL A 49 8.70 -18.84 2.45
CA VAL A 49 8.40 -19.53 3.71
C VAL A 49 7.19 -20.44 3.55
N TRP A 50 6.11 -19.94 2.94
CA TRP A 50 4.90 -20.68 2.65
C TRP A 50 5.17 -21.91 1.75
N ALA A 51 5.93 -21.73 0.65
CA ALA A 51 6.22 -22.79 -0.30
C ALA A 51 7.04 -23.93 0.33
N ARG A 52 8.07 -23.57 1.12
CA ARG A 52 8.90 -24.56 1.83
C ARG A 52 8.11 -25.38 2.84
N GLN A 53 7.20 -24.74 3.61
CA GLN A 53 6.33 -25.44 4.55
C GLN A 53 5.45 -26.50 3.89
N ARG A 54 5.20 -26.36 2.58
CA ARG A 54 4.40 -27.30 1.75
C ARG A 54 5.22 -28.23 0.89
N GLY A 55 6.55 -28.20 1.03
CA GLY A 55 7.46 -29.05 0.23
C GLY A 55 7.47 -28.71 -1.26
N LEU A 56 7.03 -27.50 -1.65
CA LEU A 56 7.01 -27.07 -3.04
C LEU A 56 8.41 -26.65 -3.50
N PRO A 57 8.81 -26.96 -4.75
CA PRO A 57 10.05 -26.47 -5.31
C PRO A 57 10.05 -24.96 -5.44
N VAL A 58 11.15 -24.32 -5.03
CA VAL A 58 11.31 -22.85 -5.06
C VAL A 58 12.49 -22.50 -5.95
N HIS A 59 12.31 -21.54 -6.84
CA HIS A 59 13.36 -20.95 -7.67
C HIS A 59 13.42 -19.42 -7.49
N THR A 60 14.64 -18.89 -7.34
CA THR A 60 14.83 -17.46 -7.05
C THR A 60 15.81 -16.81 -8.03
N PRO A 61 15.41 -16.62 -9.31
CA PRO A 61 16.28 -16.04 -10.32
C PRO A 61 16.54 -14.55 -10.05
N ILE A 62 17.73 -14.07 -10.39
CA ILE A 62 18.07 -12.66 -10.35
C ILE A 62 17.18 -11.88 -11.33
N SER A 63 17.00 -12.40 -12.54
CA SER A 63 16.10 -11.87 -13.55
C SER A 63 15.26 -13.00 -14.15
N ILE A 64 13.94 -12.78 -14.20
CA ILE A 64 13.02 -13.72 -14.85
C ILE A 64 13.14 -13.69 -16.37
N ASN A 65 13.75 -12.65 -16.91
CA ASN A 65 13.86 -12.42 -18.36
C ASN A 65 15.21 -12.83 -18.95
N ASP A 66 16.12 -13.39 -18.17
CA ASP A 66 17.39 -13.91 -18.67
C ASP A 66 17.15 -15.18 -19.50
N ALA A 67 17.90 -15.37 -20.57
CA ALA A 67 17.70 -16.46 -21.52
C ALA A 67 17.69 -17.83 -20.84
N ASP A 68 18.63 -18.09 -19.91
CA ASP A 68 18.70 -19.35 -19.17
C ASP A 68 17.47 -19.55 -18.26
N THR A 69 17.00 -18.46 -17.61
CA THR A 69 15.80 -18.52 -16.78
C THR A 69 14.53 -18.77 -17.62
N VAL A 70 14.42 -18.14 -18.78
CA VAL A 70 13.29 -18.37 -19.71
C VAL A 70 13.33 -19.80 -20.25
N ALA A 71 14.51 -20.32 -20.63
CA ALA A 71 14.67 -21.72 -21.07
C ALA A 71 14.28 -22.71 -19.95
N TRP A 72 14.73 -22.45 -18.71
CA TRP A 72 14.33 -23.23 -17.54
C TRP A 72 12.82 -23.16 -17.31
N LEU A 73 12.20 -21.97 -17.33
CA LEU A 73 10.76 -21.79 -17.15
C LEU A 73 9.97 -22.57 -18.21
N SER A 74 10.40 -22.52 -19.47
CA SER A 74 9.81 -23.29 -20.58
C SER A 74 9.94 -24.80 -20.38
N SER A 75 11.04 -25.27 -19.77
CA SER A 75 11.25 -26.69 -19.49
C SER A 75 10.25 -27.25 -18.46
N LEU A 76 9.64 -26.42 -17.65
CA LEU A 76 8.60 -26.81 -16.71
C LEU A 76 7.29 -27.21 -17.39
N LYS A 77 7.10 -26.84 -18.68
CA LYS A 77 5.88 -27.14 -19.46
C LYS A 77 4.60 -26.70 -18.73
N ALA A 78 4.65 -25.52 -18.12
CA ALA A 78 3.51 -24.98 -17.42
C ALA A 78 2.39 -24.56 -18.40
N ASP A 79 1.15 -24.73 -17.97
CA ASP A 79 0.01 -24.18 -18.72
C ASP A 79 -0.14 -22.69 -18.44
N LEU A 80 0.11 -22.26 -17.19
CA LEU A 80 -0.20 -20.91 -16.75
C LEU A 80 0.82 -20.39 -15.72
N LEU A 81 1.18 -19.10 -15.84
CA LEU A 81 1.87 -18.36 -14.80
C LEU A 81 0.83 -17.59 -13.97
N VAL A 82 0.80 -17.80 -12.66
CA VAL A 82 -0.03 -17.01 -11.74
C VAL A 82 0.87 -16.08 -10.95
N VAL A 83 0.75 -14.79 -11.21
CA VAL A 83 1.62 -13.76 -10.67
C VAL A 83 0.88 -12.94 -9.63
N CYS A 84 1.53 -12.63 -8.51
CA CYS A 84 1.01 -11.72 -7.51
C CYS A 84 2.18 -11.12 -6.71
N ASP A 85 2.33 -9.80 -6.73
CA ASP A 85 3.40 -9.09 -6.01
C ASP A 85 4.81 -9.65 -6.25
N TYR A 86 5.12 -9.98 -7.50
CA TYR A 86 6.41 -10.58 -7.87
C TYR A 86 7.53 -9.53 -7.97
N GLY A 87 7.20 -8.32 -8.41
CA GLY A 87 8.11 -7.19 -8.45
C GLY A 87 9.14 -7.19 -9.59
N GLN A 88 8.96 -8.04 -10.62
CA GLN A 88 9.64 -7.94 -11.92
C GLN A 88 8.58 -7.93 -13.04
N ILE A 89 8.85 -7.16 -14.08
CA ILE A 89 8.03 -7.16 -15.29
C ILE A 89 8.45 -8.37 -16.14
N LEU A 90 7.49 -9.21 -16.52
CA LEU A 90 7.72 -10.33 -17.41
C LEU A 90 7.65 -9.83 -18.87
N LYS A 91 8.74 -10.04 -19.61
CA LYS A 91 8.79 -9.77 -21.05
C LYS A 91 8.02 -10.84 -21.84
N PRO A 92 7.69 -10.57 -23.12
CA PRO A 92 6.95 -11.53 -23.95
C PRO A 92 7.54 -12.93 -23.96
N GLU A 93 8.88 -13.06 -23.96
CA GLU A 93 9.58 -14.33 -23.95
C GLU A 93 9.30 -15.14 -22.67
N ALA A 94 9.32 -14.48 -21.51
CA ALA A 94 9.00 -15.11 -20.23
C ALA A 94 7.49 -15.47 -20.14
N LEU A 95 6.61 -14.64 -20.66
CA LEU A 95 5.16 -14.93 -20.70
C LEU A 95 4.87 -16.12 -21.63
N SER A 96 5.55 -16.22 -22.77
CA SER A 96 5.38 -17.31 -23.75
C SER A 96 5.94 -18.65 -23.26
N ALA A 97 6.64 -18.68 -22.11
CA ALA A 97 7.13 -19.93 -21.51
C ALA A 97 5.98 -20.82 -20.97
N ALA A 98 4.79 -20.26 -20.78
CA ALA A 98 3.57 -21.00 -20.44
C ALA A 98 2.56 -20.94 -21.58
N ARG A 99 1.83 -22.02 -21.82
CA ARG A 99 0.89 -22.18 -22.95
C ARG A 99 -0.19 -21.08 -22.98
N LEU A 100 -0.71 -20.69 -21.83
CA LEU A 100 -1.75 -19.65 -21.64
C LEU A 100 -1.18 -18.29 -21.22
N GLY A 101 0.16 -18.17 -21.24
CA GLY A 101 0.83 -16.98 -20.73
C GLY A 101 0.69 -16.83 -19.22
N GLY A 102 0.32 -15.62 -18.76
CA GLY A 102 0.19 -15.34 -17.33
C GLY A 102 -1.04 -14.53 -16.98
N ILE A 103 -1.51 -14.71 -15.75
CA ILE A 103 -2.47 -13.84 -15.09
C ILE A 103 -1.84 -13.17 -13.88
N ASN A 104 -2.30 -11.98 -13.54
CA ASN A 104 -1.83 -11.24 -12.37
C ASN A 104 -3.00 -10.87 -11.47
N LEU A 105 -2.89 -11.23 -10.17
CA LEU A 105 -3.76 -10.71 -9.12
C LEU A 105 -3.23 -9.35 -8.69
N HIS A 106 -3.96 -8.29 -9.04
CA HIS A 106 -3.62 -6.90 -8.76
C HIS A 106 -4.50 -6.32 -7.66
N GLY A 107 -3.90 -5.60 -6.70
CA GLY A 107 -4.57 -5.09 -5.50
C GLY A 107 -5.34 -3.78 -5.72
N SER A 108 -6.01 -3.61 -6.86
CA SER A 108 -6.95 -2.49 -7.10
C SER A 108 -8.08 -2.88 -8.04
N LEU A 109 -9.08 -2.01 -8.13
CA LEU A 109 -10.13 -2.02 -9.16
C LEU A 109 -9.57 -1.35 -10.42
N LEU A 110 -8.92 -2.14 -11.28
CA LEU A 110 -8.39 -1.63 -12.56
C LEU A 110 -9.53 -1.09 -13.44
N PRO A 111 -9.26 -0.02 -14.20
CA PRO A 111 -7.96 0.54 -14.57
C PRO A 111 -7.33 1.52 -13.56
N ARG A 112 -7.97 1.80 -12.42
CA ARG A 112 -7.39 2.68 -11.40
C ARG A 112 -6.21 2.00 -10.70
N HIS A 113 -5.22 2.82 -10.31
CA HIS A 113 -4.05 2.43 -9.51
C HIS A 113 -3.18 1.34 -10.14
N ARG A 114 -2.86 1.47 -11.45
CA ARG A 114 -1.82 0.65 -12.09
C ARG A 114 -0.46 0.93 -11.49
N GLY A 115 0.27 -0.09 -11.04
CA GLY A 115 1.63 0.08 -10.52
C GLY A 115 1.95 -0.69 -9.25
N ALA A 116 2.93 -0.19 -8.51
CA ALA A 116 3.62 -0.96 -7.46
C ALA A 116 2.98 -0.87 -6.06
N ALA A 117 2.05 0.06 -5.82
CA ALA A 117 1.46 0.29 -4.50
C ALA A 117 -0.07 0.54 -4.57
N PRO A 118 -0.85 -0.30 -5.27
CA PRO A 118 -2.26 -0.03 -5.57
C PRO A 118 -3.12 0.13 -4.31
N VAL A 119 -2.92 -0.69 -3.29
CA VAL A 119 -3.68 -0.65 -2.04
C VAL A 119 -3.45 0.66 -1.29
N GLN A 120 -2.19 1.07 -1.16
CA GLN A 120 -1.81 2.32 -0.51
C GLN A 120 -2.42 3.52 -1.25
N TRP A 121 -2.37 3.52 -2.58
CA TRP A 121 -2.92 4.60 -3.40
C TRP A 121 -4.44 4.66 -3.35
N SER A 122 -5.15 3.54 -3.16
CA SER A 122 -6.60 3.57 -2.93
C SER A 122 -6.97 4.35 -1.67
N VAL A 123 -6.20 4.18 -0.57
CA VAL A 123 -6.38 4.94 0.68
C VAL A 123 -5.98 6.40 0.50
N LEU A 124 -4.81 6.66 -0.11
CA LEU A 124 -4.29 8.01 -0.36
C LEU A 124 -5.23 8.84 -1.25
N ALA A 125 -5.80 8.25 -2.28
CA ALA A 125 -6.80 8.88 -3.14
C ALA A 125 -8.13 9.13 -2.42
N GLY A 126 -8.39 8.40 -1.33
CA GLY A 126 -9.65 8.47 -0.59
C GLY A 126 -10.79 7.81 -1.33
N ASP A 127 -10.49 6.73 -2.05
CA ASP A 127 -11.51 5.93 -2.72
C ASP A 127 -12.52 5.38 -1.69
N VAL A 128 -13.77 5.33 -2.07
CA VAL A 128 -14.83 4.75 -1.25
C VAL A 128 -14.79 3.23 -1.29
N PHE A 129 -14.40 2.68 -2.43
CA PHE A 129 -14.26 1.25 -2.67
C PHE A 129 -12.84 0.92 -3.11
N ALA A 130 -12.30 -0.16 -2.56
CA ALA A 130 -11.12 -0.83 -3.05
C ALA A 130 -11.49 -2.22 -3.56
N GLY A 131 -10.53 -2.92 -4.15
CA GLY A 131 -10.77 -4.29 -4.59
C GLY A 131 -9.54 -4.91 -5.22
N VAL A 132 -9.78 -5.99 -5.91
CA VAL A 132 -8.78 -6.76 -6.63
C VAL A 132 -9.23 -7.00 -8.06
N SER A 133 -8.28 -7.08 -8.98
CA SER A 133 -8.52 -7.44 -10.37
C SER A 133 -7.56 -8.55 -10.79
N VAL A 134 -8.08 -9.61 -11.38
CA VAL A 134 -7.28 -10.64 -12.05
C VAL A 134 -7.27 -10.32 -13.54
N ILE A 135 -6.09 -10.08 -14.08
CA ILE A 135 -5.91 -9.65 -15.46
C ILE A 135 -5.03 -10.63 -16.24
N HIS A 136 -5.23 -10.71 -17.54
CA HIS A 136 -4.21 -11.27 -18.43
C HIS A 136 -2.96 -10.38 -18.39
N MET A 137 -1.80 -10.98 -18.30
CA MET A 137 -0.55 -10.23 -18.40
C MET A 137 -0.24 -9.87 -19.85
N THR A 138 0.16 -8.63 -20.05
CA THR A 138 0.57 -8.07 -21.33
C THR A 138 1.88 -7.29 -21.13
N PRO A 139 2.60 -6.88 -22.17
CA PRO A 139 3.77 -6.02 -22.03
C PRO A 139 3.51 -4.67 -21.35
N GLY A 140 2.25 -4.19 -21.35
CA GLY A 140 1.85 -2.96 -20.65
C GLY A 140 1.68 -3.20 -19.15
N LEU A 141 2.20 -2.29 -18.33
CA LEU A 141 2.10 -2.38 -16.87
C LEU A 141 0.63 -2.38 -16.43
N ASP A 142 0.17 -3.48 -15.87
CA ASP A 142 -1.19 -3.72 -15.34
C ASP A 142 -2.31 -3.32 -16.31
N ALA A 143 -2.04 -3.38 -17.62
CA ALA A 143 -2.94 -2.88 -18.67
C ALA A 143 -3.70 -3.97 -19.43
N GLY A 144 -3.53 -5.22 -19.06
CA GLY A 144 -4.20 -6.35 -19.70
C GLY A 144 -5.70 -6.42 -19.41
N PRO A 145 -6.47 -7.16 -20.23
CA PRO A 145 -7.92 -7.30 -20.02
C PRO A 145 -8.22 -7.98 -18.67
N ILE A 146 -9.32 -7.54 -18.05
CA ILE A 146 -9.76 -8.05 -16.74
C ILE A 146 -10.56 -9.34 -16.96
N LEU A 147 -10.13 -10.43 -16.32
CA LEU A 147 -10.85 -11.71 -16.26
C LEU A 147 -11.92 -11.70 -15.21
N THR A 148 -11.54 -11.32 -13.98
CA THR A 148 -12.39 -11.31 -12.80
C THR A 148 -12.00 -10.18 -11.87
N SER A 149 -12.92 -9.73 -11.04
CA SER A 149 -12.67 -8.74 -10.00
C SER A 149 -13.59 -8.93 -8.81
N ALA A 150 -13.20 -8.38 -7.66
CA ALA A 150 -14.04 -8.25 -6.50
C ALA A 150 -13.78 -6.91 -5.79
N SER A 151 -14.82 -6.31 -5.24
CA SER A 151 -14.75 -5.01 -4.57
C SER A 151 -15.22 -5.09 -3.12
N THR A 152 -14.76 -4.14 -2.32
CA THR A 152 -15.17 -3.96 -0.93
C THR A 152 -15.07 -2.48 -0.55
N ARG A 153 -15.90 -2.05 0.40
CA ARG A 153 -15.81 -0.68 0.92
C ARG A 153 -14.59 -0.51 1.82
N ILE A 154 -13.85 0.59 1.66
CA ILE A 154 -12.79 0.99 2.60
C ILE A 154 -13.48 1.52 3.87
N GLN A 155 -13.08 1.01 5.05
CA GLN A 155 -13.60 1.49 6.32
C GLN A 155 -13.00 2.86 6.66
N THR A 156 -13.74 3.66 7.42
CA THR A 156 -13.36 5.07 7.68
C THR A 156 -11.99 5.23 8.35
N ASP A 157 -11.62 4.31 9.22
CA ASP A 157 -10.38 4.31 10.00
C ASP A 157 -9.36 3.26 9.52
N GLU A 158 -9.66 2.58 8.41
CA GLU A 158 -8.84 1.50 7.89
C GLU A 158 -7.53 2.04 7.30
N ASP A 159 -6.41 1.49 7.74
CA ASP A 159 -5.10 1.75 7.16
C ASP A 159 -4.79 0.80 5.97
N ALA A 160 -3.75 1.14 5.21
CA ALA A 160 -3.39 0.37 4.03
C ALA A 160 -2.94 -1.06 4.36
N GLY A 161 -2.32 -1.29 5.52
CA GLY A 161 -1.90 -2.63 5.94
C GLY A 161 -3.09 -3.54 6.24
N THR A 162 -4.08 -3.03 6.96
CA THR A 162 -5.33 -3.74 7.26
C THR A 162 -6.13 -4.00 5.98
N LEU A 163 -6.25 -3.00 5.10
CA LEU A 163 -6.89 -3.14 3.81
C LEU A 163 -6.17 -4.18 2.93
N GLU A 164 -4.84 -4.17 2.89
CA GLU A 164 -4.03 -5.13 2.12
C GLU A 164 -4.30 -6.57 2.59
N ALA A 165 -4.31 -6.81 3.90
CA ALA A 165 -4.62 -8.12 4.46
C ALA A 165 -6.04 -8.58 4.08
N ARG A 166 -7.02 -7.68 4.07
CA ARG A 166 -8.40 -7.97 3.70
C ARG A 166 -8.56 -8.21 2.20
N LEU A 167 -7.89 -7.42 1.36
CA LEU A 167 -7.90 -7.58 -0.09
C LEU A 167 -7.18 -8.86 -0.54
N SER A 168 -6.13 -9.30 0.18
CA SER A 168 -5.45 -10.55 -0.10
C SER A 168 -6.39 -11.76 0.05
N GLN A 169 -7.26 -11.75 1.05
CA GLN A 169 -8.31 -12.76 1.23
C GLN A 169 -9.41 -12.64 0.17
N LEU A 170 -9.84 -11.42 -0.12
CA LEU A 170 -10.84 -11.15 -1.16
C LEU A 170 -10.39 -11.65 -2.54
N GLY A 171 -9.07 -11.62 -2.81
CA GLY A 171 -8.47 -12.04 -4.07
C GLY A 171 -8.53 -13.54 -4.35
N VAL A 172 -8.84 -14.37 -3.35
CA VAL A 172 -8.83 -15.84 -3.48
C VAL A 172 -9.85 -16.31 -4.52
N GLU A 173 -11.12 -15.95 -4.34
CA GLU A 173 -12.20 -16.40 -5.23
C GLU A 173 -12.01 -15.89 -6.67
N PRO A 174 -11.75 -14.59 -6.93
CA PRO A 174 -11.49 -14.13 -8.28
C PRO A 174 -10.30 -14.84 -8.95
N THR A 175 -9.23 -15.15 -8.21
CA THR A 175 -8.08 -15.86 -8.75
C THR A 175 -8.45 -17.28 -9.19
N LEU A 176 -9.13 -18.04 -8.33
CA LEU A 176 -9.57 -19.40 -8.66
C LEU A 176 -10.53 -19.41 -9.86
N ARG A 177 -11.47 -18.46 -9.88
CA ARG A 177 -12.43 -18.31 -10.98
C ARG A 177 -11.74 -17.95 -12.29
N GLY A 178 -10.75 -17.04 -12.28
CA GLY A 178 -9.95 -16.70 -13.46
C GLY A 178 -9.21 -17.93 -14.02
N ILE A 179 -8.63 -18.76 -13.14
CA ILE A 179 -8.00 -20.03 -13.53
C ILE A 179 -9.03 -21.00 -14.13
N GLU A 180 -10.20 -21.16 -13.52
CA GLU A 180 -11.27 -22.04 -14.04
C GLU A 180 -11.77 -21.60 -15.42
N MET A 181 -11.85 -20.30 -15.67
CA MET A 181 -12.20 -19.77 -17.00
C MET A 181 -11.17 -20.21 -18.04
N LEU A 182 -9.88 -20.13 -17.71
CA LEU A 182 -8.78 -20.56 -18.57
C LEU A 182 -8.68 -22.09 -18.74
N GLU A 183 -9.13 -22.87 -17.77
CA GLU A 183 -9.24 -24.33 -17.89
C GLU A 183 -10.32 -24.77 -18.88
N ARG A 184 -11.39 -23.99 -18.97
CA ARG A 184 -12.53 -24.28 -19.87
C ARG A 184 -12.29 -23.78 -21.29
N HIS A 185 -11.63 -22.63 -21.43
CA HIS A 185 -11.40 -21.96 -22.70
C HIS A 185 -10.04 -21.24 -22.67
N ASP A 186 -9.17 -21.50 -23.65
CA ASP A 186 -7.86 -20.83 -23.74
C ASP A 186 -7.95 -19.30 -23.87
N HIS A 187 -9.07 -18.80 -24.43
CA HIS A 187 -9.36 -17.37 -24.58
C HIS A 187 -10.76 -17.05 -24.00
N PRO A 188 -10.90 -17.00 -22.66
CA PRO A 188 -12.17 -16.69 -22.06
C PRO A 188 -12.57 -15.23 -22.28
N ALA A 189 -13.86 -14.93 -22.15
CA ALA A 189 -14.35 -13.57 -22.17
C ALA A 189 -13.65 -12.74 -21.08
N SER A 190 -13.13 -11.60 -21.46
CA SER A 190 -12.43 -10.65 -20.59
C SER A 190 -12.79 -9.23 -20.97
N VAL A 191 -12.72 -8.30 -20.02
CA VAL A 191 -13.11 -6.90 -20.20
C VAL A 191 -11.87 -6.06 -20.47
N PRO A 192 -11.74 -5.44 -21.66
CA PRO A 192 -10.68 -4.47 -21.92
C PRO A 192 -10.75 -3.31 -20.94
N GLN A 193 -9.61 -2.84 -20.48
CA GLN A 193 -9.56 -1.68 -19.59
C GLN A 193 -9.73 -0.37 -20.35
N ASP A 194 -10.68 0.48 -19.93
CA ASP A 194 -10.80 1.84 -20.45
C ASP A 194 -9.63 2.71 -19.94
N ARG A 195 -8.81 3.17 -20.87
CA ARG A 195 -7.60 3.96 -20.56
C ARG A 195 -7.91 5.34 -20.00
N SER A 196 -9.10 5.89 -20.22
CA SER A 196 -9.50 7.21 -19.72
C SER A 196 -9.64 7.23 -18.20
N TYR A 197 -9.94 6.08 -17.57
CA TYR A 197 -10.02 5.92 -16.12
C TYR A 197 -8.71 5.39 -15.48
N ALA A 198 -7.64 5.25 -16.25
CA ALA A 198 -6.41 4.69 -15.74
C ALA A 198 -5.64 5.70 -14.89
N THR A 199 -5.41 5.38 -13.62
CA THR A 199 -4.53 6.15 -12.74
C THR A 199 -3.29 5.35 -12.38
N ARG A 200 -2.23 6.04 -11.90
CA ARG A 200 -0.96 5.41 -11.53
C ARG A 200 -0.84 5.25 -10.03
N ALA A 201 -0.24 4.13 -9.60
CA ALA A 201 0.14 3.84 -8.23
C ALA A 201 1.67 3.61 -8.13
N PRO A 202 2.48 4.68 -8.21
CA PRO A 202 3.92 4.54 -8.17
C PRO A 202 4.40 3.98 -6.84
N ARG A 203 5.61 3.43 -6.85
CA ARG A 203 6.27 2.93 -5.64
C ARG A 203 6.48 4.07 -4.65
N LEU A 204 6.08 3.84 -3.40
CA LEU A 204 6.30 4.76 -2.29
C LEU A 204 7.77 4.81 -1.86
N LYS A 205 8.16 5.94 -1.26
CA LYS A 205 9.50 6.22 -0.75
C LYS A 205 9.42 6.63 0.72
N LYS A 206 10.53 6.52 1.45
CA LYS A 206 10.59 6.96 2.85
C LYS A 206 10.30 8.46 3.02
N SER A 207 10.68 9.27 2.04
CA SER A 207 10.39 10.72 2.01
C SER A 207 8.91 11.05 1.95
N ASP A 208 8.09 10.16 1.38
CA ASP A 208 6.64 10.37 1.24
C ASP A 208 5.93 10.38 2.61
N GLY A 209 6.59 9.86 3.64
CA GLY A 209 6.08 9.83 5.00
C GLY A 209 6.22 11.14 5.80
N GLU A 210 6.90 12.16 5.30
CA GLU A 210 6.99 13.42 6.05
C GLU A 210 5.66 14.18 6.00
N LEU A 211 5.09 14.51 7.18
CA LEU A 211 3.84 15.27 7.27
C LEU A 211 4.10 16.75 7.00
N HIS A 212 3.28 17.33 6.16
CA HIS A 212 3.30 18.74 5.85
C HIS A 212 2.02 19.42 6.36
N TRP A 213 2.07 19.97 7.57
CA TRP A 213 0.90 20.48 8.31
C TRP A 213 0.10 21.55 7.59
N ASN A 214 0.67 22.22 6.59
CA ASN A 214 -0.05 23.22 5.77
C ASN A 214 -0.92 22.60 4.65
N TYR A 215 -1.32 21.34 4.83
CA TYR A 215 -2.30 20.66 3.97
C TYR A 215 -3.60 20.40 4.74
N PRO A 216 -4.73 20.18 4.04
CA PRO A 216 -6.01 19.85 4.67
C PRO A 216 -5.92 18.60 5.55
N VAL A 217 -6.60 18.61 6.70
CA VAL A 217 -6.55 17.50 7.67
C VAL A 217 -6.98 16.17 7.07
N ARG A 218 -7.95 16.18 6.15
CA ARG A 218 -8.39 14.97 5.44
C ARG A 218 -7.27 14.33 4.60
N TRP A 219 -6.33 15.14 4.09
CA TRP A 219 -5.20 14.63 3.32
C TRP A 219 -4.11 14.07 4.21
N LEU A 220 -3.88 14.74 5.33
CA LEU A 220 -2.98 14.24 6.37
C LEU A 220 -3.48 12.91 6.95
N ASP A 221 -4.79 12.78 7.17
CA ASP A 221 -5.42 11.52 7.58
C ASP A 221 -5.17 10.40 6.55
N ARG A 222 -5.46 10.66 5.27
CA ARG A 222 -5.21 9.71 4.19
C ARG A 222 -3.73 9.33 4.09
N GLN A 223 -2.82 10.31 4.25
CA GLN A 223 -1.39 10.05 4.27
C GLN A 223 -1.00 9.15 5.45
N ILE A 224 -1.51 9.44 6.65
CA ILE A 224 -1.23 8.64 7.85
C ILE A 224 -1.72 7.21 7.65
N ARG A 225 -2.95 6.99 7.21
CA ARG A 225 -3.51 5.66 6.99
C ARG A 225 -2.92 4.95 5.77
N GLY A 226 -2.77 5.65 4.65
CA GLY A 226 -2.28 5.09 3.39
C GLY A 226 -0.81 4.66 3.42
N LEU A 227 -0.01 5.22 4.32
CA LEU A 227 1.41 4.90 4.45
C LEU A 227 1.73 3.94 5.61
N GLN A 228 0.73 3.42 6.33
CA GLN A 228 0.92 2.38 7.33
C GLN A 228 0.87 0.99 6.68
N PRO A 229 1.69 0.02 7.11
CA PRO A 229 2.81 0.15 8.06
C PRO A 229 4.09 0.70 7.43
N TRP A 230 4.16 0.79 6.11
CA TRP A 230 5.33 1.26 5.37
C TRP A 230 4.92 2.24 4.27
N PRO A 231 5.68 3.35 4.09
CA PRO A 231 6.92 3.76 4.76
C PRO A 231 6.73 4.31 6.17
N GLY A 232 5.51 4.42 6.67
CA GLY A 232 5.14 5.11 7.89
C GLY A 232 5.20 6.62 7.72
N VAL A 233 4.59 7.35 8.66
CA VAL A 233 4.58 8.82 8.64
C VAL A 233 5.34 9.42 9.81
N PHE A 234 5.97 10.57 9.56
CA PHE A 234 6.75 11.26 10.57
C PHE A 234 6.67 12.78 10.39
N THR A 235 7.02 13.47 11.45
CA THR A 235 7.20 14.91 11.49
C THR A 235 8.43 15.26 12.34
N HIS A 236 8.77 16.52 12.42
CA HIS A 236 9.88 17.01 13.24
C HIS A 236 9.39 18.04 14.24
N LEU A 237 9.60 17.76 15.53
CA LEU A 237 9.35 18.71 16.62
C LEU A 237 10.52 19.67 16.72
N GLU A 238 10.26 20.97 16.57
CA GLU A 238 11.23 22.02 16.79
C GLU A 238 11.25 22.42 18.27
N LEU A 239 12.42 22.36 18.87
CA LEU A 239 12.64 22.71 20.28
C LEU A 239 13.19 24.15 20.39
N PRO A 240 12.96 24.85 21.52
CA PRO A 240 13.41 26.22 21.71
C PRO A 240 14.94 26.42 21.63
N ASP A 241 15.70 25.35 21.86
CA ASP A 241 17.19 25.34 21.74
C ASP A 241 17.68 25.13 20.30
N GLY A 242 16.78 25.13 19.31
CA GLY A 242 17.09 24.94 17.91
C GLY A 242 17.27 23.47 17.50
N LYS A 243 17.15 22.52 18.40
CA LYS A 243 17.18 21.10 18.08
C LYS A 243 15.88 20.65 17.46
N SER A 244 15.98 19.60 16.65
CA SER A 244 14.83 18.95 16.02
C SER A 244 14.75 17.49 16.43
N LEU A 245 13.57 17.05 16.83
CA LEU A 245 13.28 15.66 17.20
C LEU A 245 12.33 15.05 16.16
N ARG A 246 12.78 13.99 15.48
CA ARG A 246 11.90 13.23 14.60
C ARG A 246 10.88 12.43 15.42
N VAL A 247 9.61 12.56 15.05
CA VAL A 247 8.47 11.89 15.70
C VAL A 247 7.69 11.12 14.64
N ILE A 248 7.55 9.82 14.83
CA ILE A 248 6.70 8.96 14.00
C ILE A 248 5.26 9.12 14.52
N VAL A 249 4.30 9.22 13.60
CA VAL A 249 2.86 9.25 13.92
C VAL A 249 2.26 7.92 13.54
N HIS A 250 1.74 7.18 14.52
CA HIS A 250 1.13 5.88 14.29
C HIS A 250 -0.38 5.98 14.11
N ARG A 251 -1.02 6.86 14.89
CA ARG A 251 -2.47 7.03 14.85
C ARG A 251 -2.86 8.48 15.14
N ALA A 252 -3.76 8.98 14.31
CA ALA A 252 -4.33 10.30 14.47
C ALA A 252 -5.76 10.34 13.92
N THR A 253 -6.56 11.29 14.42
CA THR A 253 -7.94 11.54 13.98
C THR A 253 -8.08 12.98 13.50
N PRO A 254 -8.61 13.22 12.28
CA PRO A 254 -8.85 14.57 11.78
C PRO A 254 -10.10 15.18 12.41
N ILE A 255 -10.04 16.47 12.72
CA ILE A 255 -11.21 17.32 13.04
C ILE A 255 -11.23 18.46 12.04
N GLU A 256 -12.19 18.38 11.12
CA GLU A 256 -12.38 19.37 10.05
C GLU A 256 -13.17 20.59 10.55
N SER A 257 -13.13 21.67 9.77
CA SER A 257 -13.98 22.86 9.95
C SER A 257 -13.80 23.64 11.26
N VAL A 258 -12.58 23.64 11.79
CA VAL A 258 -12.23 24.49 12.93
C VAL A 258 -11.71 25.82 12.39
N GLU A 259 -12.18 26.95 12.94
CA GLU A 259 -11.60 28.27 12.62
C GLU A 259 -10.18 28.38 13.20
N VAL A 260 -9.24 27.78 12.47
CA VAL A 260 -7.82 27.64 12.85
C VAL A 260 -7.11 28.97 13.15
N PRO A 261 -7.39 30.11 12.49
CA PRO A 261 -6.67 31.36 12.76
C PRO A 261 -6.77 31.85 14.21
N LYS A 262 -7.75 31.38 15.00
CA LYS A 262 -7.91 31.75 16.41
C LYS A 262 -6.99 31.01 17.36
N PHE A 263 -6.32 29.92 16.92
CA PHE A 263 -5.60 29.00 17.80
C PHE A 263 -4.07 29.01 17.66
N GLY A 264 -3.53 29.78 16.75
CA GLY A 264 -2.09 29.87 16.55
C GLY A 264 -1.62 29.50 15.13
N GLN A 265 -0.34 29.27 14.99
CA GLN A 265 0.27 28.96 13.70
C GLN A 265 0.13 27.47 13.36
N VAL A 266 0.07 27.15 12.06
CA VAL A 266 0.15 25.78 11.55
C VAL A 266 1.37 25.05 12.14
N GLY A 267 1.18 23.80 12.57
CA GLY A 267 2.19 23.02 13.31
C GLY A 267 2.18 23.27 14.83
N GLY A 268 1.43 24.26 15.32
CA GLY A 268 1.27 24.51 16.77
C GLY A 268 0.58 23.36 17.47
N LEU A 269 1.00 23.11 18.72
CA LEU A 269 0.48 22.04 19.56
C LEU A 269 -0.43 22.63 20.65
N PHE A 270 -1.49 21.91 20.99
CA PHE A 270 -2.35 22.26 22.11
C PHE A 270 -2.98 21.04 22.79
N LEU A 271 -3.39 21.21 24.05
CA LEU A 271 -3.92 20.16 24.90
C LEU A 271 -5.46 20.19 24.95
N PRO A 272 -6.12 19.12 25.41
CA PRO A 272 -7.57 19.07 25.60
C PRO A 272 -8.12 20.21 26.47
N ALA A 273 -7.38 20.66 27.47
CA ALA A 273 -7.77 21.78 28.32
C ALA A 273 -7.94 23.10 27.53
N ASP A 274 -7.10 23.31 26.52
CA ASP A 274 -7.19 24.50 25.64
C ASP A 274 -8.35 24.35 24.64
N ALA A 275 -8.73 23.13 24.31
CA ALA A 275 -9.81 22.80 23.38
C ALA A 275 -11.21 23.09 23.94
N ALA A 276 -11.40 23.06 25.25
CA ALA A 276 -12.69 23.35 25.88
C ALA A 276 -13.21 24.77 25.54
N SER A 277 -12.30 25.73 25.30
CA SER A 277 -12.61 27.07 24.88
C SER A 277 -13.23 27.19 23.47
N ILE A 278 -13.19 26.08 22.68
CA ILE A 278 -13.59 26.02 21.27
C ILE A 278 -14.61 24.92 20.98
N ASN A 279 -15.24 24.35 22.02
CA ASN A 279 -16.20 23.25 21.92
C ASN A 279 -15.67 21.99 21.20
N LEU A 280 -14.36 21.79 21.23
CA LEU A 280 -13.73 20.55 20.76
C LEU A 280 -13.45 19.64 21.94
N SER A 281 -13.65 18.36 21.74
CA SER A 281 -13.32 17.33 22.73
C SER A 281 -12.60 16.15 22.06
N TRP A 282 -11.56 15.66 22.70
CA TRP A 282 -10.89 14.40 22.38
C TRP A 282 -10.35 13.76 23.65
N SER A 283 -9.81 12.56 23.52
CA SER A 283 -9.24 11.84 24.67
C SER A 283 -8.12 12.61 25.34
N ASP A 284 -8.12 12.67 26.67
CA ASP A 284 -7.03 13.23 27.49
C ASP A 284 -5.67 12.55 27.25
N GLN A 285 -5.68 11.44 26.51
CA GLN A 285 -4.46 10.73 26.08
C GLN A 285 -3.87 11.26 24.78
N ALA A 286 -4.53 12.18 24.07
CA ALA A 286 -4.10 12.70 22.79
C ALA A 286 -3.67 14.18 22.86
N ILE A 287 -3.01 14.64 21.80
CA ILE A 287 -2.68 16.06 21.57
C ILE A 287 -3.19 16.47 20.21
N ALA A 288 -3.50 17.75 20.03
CA ALA A 288 -3.90 18.28 18.75
C ALA A 288 -2.79 19.10 18.11
N VAL A 289 -2.73 19.04 16.79
CA VAL A 289 -1.82 19.81 15.93
C VAL A 289 -2.63 20.63 14.95
N ILE A 290 -2.32 21.91 14.85
CA ILE A 290 -2.98 22.80 13.90
C ILE A 290 -2.52 22.47 12.48
N ALA A 291 -3.46 22.19 11.61
CA ALA A 291 -3.27 22.04 10.18
C ALA A 291 -3.95 23.18 9.40
N ARG A 292 -3.97 23.12 8.08
CA ARG A 292 -4.46 24.19 7.21
C ARG A 292 -5.92 24.59 7.45
N ASP A 293 -6.80 23.62 7.67
CA ASP A 293 -8.25 23.80 7.69
C ASP A 293 -8.92 23.08 8.88
N GLY A 294 -8.14 22.71 9.89
CA GLY A 294 -8.62 22.00 11.05
C GLY A 294 -7.50 21.59 11.97
N VAL A 295 -7.74 20.56 12.77
CA VAL A 295 -6.75 20.01 13.68
C VAL A 295 -6.60 18.49 13.48
N MET A 296 -5.38 18.01 13.67
CA MET A 296 -5.08 16.58 13.70
C MET A 296 -4.83 16.16 15.13
N VAL A 297 -5.66 15.28 15.66
CA VAL A 297 -5.55 14.74 17.02
C VAL A 297 -4.62 13.54 17.00
N LEU A 298 -3.42 13.66 17.54
CA LEU A 298 -2.42 12.59 17.60
C LEU A 298 -2.66 11.73 18.83
N GLU A 299 -3.02 10.48 18.62
CA GLU A 299 -3.33 9.50 19.68
C GLU A 299 -2.10 8.68 20.03
N SER A 300 -1.32 8.26 19.04
CA SER A 300 -0.12 7.45 19.21
C SER A 300 1.05 7.99 18.40
N VAL A 301 2.13 8.31 19.08
CA VAL A 301 3.36 8.85 18.48
C VAL A 301 4.59 8.14 19.03
N GLN A 302 5.70 8.22 18.30
CA GLN A 302 6.96 7.59 18.70
C GLN A 302 8.15 8.53 18.39
N PRO A 303 8.75 9.16 19.39
CA PRO A 303 10.02 9.85 19.23
C PRO A 303 11.11 8.89 18.78
N SER A 304 12.01 9.38 17.91
CA SER A 304 13.11 8.56 17.37
C SER A 304 13.92 7.89 18.49
N GLY A 305 14.14 6.57 18.37
CA GLY A 305 14.87 5.78 19.37
C GLY A 305 14.12 5.50 20.67
N LYS A 306 12.82 5.79 20.74
CA LYS A 306 11.95 5.53 21.90
C LYS A 306 10.83 4.56 21.55
N ARG A 307 10.06 4.11 22.56
CA ARG A 307 8.82 3.36 22.36
C ARG A 307 7.69 4.26 21.87
N ALA A 308 6.67 3.67 21.27
CA ALA A 308 5.41 4.35 21.03
C ALA A 308 4.76 4.75 22.36
N MET A 309 4.08 5.91 22.36
CA MET A 309 3.44 6.48 23.55
C MET A 309 2.21 7.29 23.15
N SER A 310 1.35 7.61 24.12
CA SER A 310 0.21 8.49 23.88
C SER A 310 0.65 9.93 23.62
N GLY A 311 -0.22 10.72 22.98
CA GLY A 311 0.03 12.14 22.76
C GLY A 311 0.30 12.90 24.06
N SER A 312 -0.45 12.59 25.14
CA SER A 312 -0.26 13.24 26.45
C SER A 312 1.06 12.84 27.11
N GLU A 313 1.51 11.59 27.01
CA GLU A 313 2.86 11.18 27.47
C GLU A 313 3.94 11.96 26.71
N PHE A 314 3.76 12.10 25.40
CA PHE A 314 4.66 12.87 24.54
C PHE A 314 4.75 14.34 24.96
N MET A 315 3.62 14.99 25.20
CA MET A 315 3.60 16.39 25.68
C MET A 315 4.34 16.54 27.00
N ARG A 316 4.07 15.67 27.99
CA ARG A 316 4.75 15.72 29.28
C ARG A 316 6.27 15.51 29.20
N GLY A 317 6.72 14.69 28.24
CA GLY A 317 8.12 14.34 28.11
C GLY A 317 8.93 15.29 27.22
N TYR A 318 8.33 15.80 26.14
CA TYR A 318 9.07 16.43 25.04
C TYR A 318 8.59 17.84 24.66
N ALA A 319 7.36 18.20 24.98
CA ALA A 319 6.74 19.42 24.49
C ALA A 319 6.19 20.34 25.61
N ARG A 320 6.79 20.29 26.82
CA ARG A 320 6.37 21.11 27.98
C ARG A 320 6.68 22.60 27.84
N HIS A 321 7.58 22.98 26.95
CA HIS A 321 8.04 24.36 26.82
C HIS A 321 7.16 25.16 25.88
N SER A 322 6.91 26.42 26.22
CA SER A 322 6.26 27.36 25.30
C SER A 322 7.08 27.52 24.02
N GLY A 323 6.40 27.60 22.86
CA GLY A 323 7.06 27.79 21.56
C GLY A 323 7.49 26.50 20.86
N VAL A 324 7.19 25.32 21.42
CA VAL A 324 7.39 24.05 20.73
C VAL A 324 6.33 23.86 19.65
N ARG A 325 6.76 23.48 18.45
CA ARG A 325 5.86 23.23 17.32
C ARG A 325 6.41 22.13 16.41
N PHE A 326 5.54 21.54 15.62
CA PHE A 326 5.99 20.71 14.51
C PHE A 326 6.39 21.58 13.32
N ARG A 327 7.51 21.19 12.71
CA ARG A 327 8.01 21.87 11.52
C ARG A 327 7.01 21.76 10.37
N VAL A 328 6.81 22.86 9.67
CA VAL A 328 6.13 22.89 8.38
C VAL A 328 7.22 22.88 7.30
N PRO A 329 7.36 21.82 6.48
CA PRO A 329 8.33 21.81 5.40
C PRO A 329 8.13 22.98 4.43
N GLU A 330 9.22 23.57 3.93
CA GLU A 330 9.17 24.74 3.01
C GLU A 330 8.69 24.33 1.60
N SER A 331 9.02 23.12 1.17
CA SER A 331 8.70 22.63 -0.17
C SER A 331 7.48 21.73 -0.17
N PRO A 332 6.60 21.83 -1.18
CA PRO A 332 5.51 20.88 -1.39
C PRO A 332 6.04 19.46 -1.48
N GLN A 333 5.25 18.50 -1.03
CA GLN A 333 5.63 17.09 -1.13
C GLN A 333 5.08 16.48 -2.42
N PRO A 334 5.93 15.80 -3.24
CA PRO A 334 5.51 15.17 -4.49
C PRO A 334 4.36 14.18 -4.32
N LEU A 335 4.28 13.48 -3.17
CA LEU A 335 3.16 12.59 -2.85
C LEU A 335 1.85 13.36 -2.81
N LEU A 336 1.81 14.48 -2.08
CA LEU A 336 0.59 15.28 -1.90
C LEU A 336 0.16 15.95 -3.22
N GLU A 337 1.10 16.36 -4.07
CA GLU A 337 0.81 16.83 -5.42
C GLU A 337 0.19 15.71 -6.28
N SER A 338 0.70 14.49 -6.18
CA SER A 338 0.13 13.33 -6.87
C SER A 338 -1.26 12.97 -6.34
N MET A 339 -1.50 13.09 -5.03
CA MET A 339 -2.84 12.92 -4.45
C MET A 339 -3.81 14.00 -4.96
N MET A 340 -3.36 15.24 -5.06
CA MET A 340 -4.18 16.34 -5.62
C MET A 340 -4.59 16.05 -7.06
N ALA A 341 -3.66 15.61 -7.89
CA ALA A 341 -3.92 15.29 -9.28
C ALA A 341 -5.01 14.20 -9.43
N LEU A 342 -5.01 13.18 -8.56
CA LEU A 342 -6.05 12.15 -8.55
C LEU A 342 -7.44 12.64 -8.15
N LEU A 343 -7.51 13.74 -7.37
CA LEU A 343 -8.77 14.32 -6.89
C LEU A 343 -9.36 15.38 -7.84
N THR A 344 -8.54 15.91 -8.75
CA THR A 344 -8.96 16.90 -9.77
C THR A 344 -9.41 16.24 -11.07
N GLU A 345 -9.20 14.93 -11.24
CA GLU A 345 -9.83 14.18 -12.34
C GLU A 345 -11.33 14.11 -12.08
N PRO A 346 -12.19 14.38 -13.08
CA PRO A 346 -13.63 14.39 -12.89
C PRO A 346 -14.08 13.04 -12.34
N GLU A 347 -14.78 13.06 -11.19
CA GLU A 347 -15.60 11.93 -10.77
C GLU A 347 -16.50 11.60 -11.95
N GLY A 348 -16.28 10.43 -12.56
CA GLY A 348 -17.10 9.98 -13.66
C GLY A 348 -18.55 10.11 -13.24
N THR A 349 -19.27 11.01 -13.88
CA THR A 349 -20.73 11.11 -13.78
C THR A 349 -21.31 9.72 -13.97
N GLU A 350 -22.17 9.33 -13.06
CA GLU A 350 -22.92 8.10 -12.88
C GLU A 350 -23.28 7.33 -14.14
#